data_cf005e9c51a839bfd1a5dd5169b8629f
#
_entry.id   cf005e9c51a839bfd1a5dd5169b8629f
#
_cell.length_a   1.000
_cell.length_b   1.000
_cell.length_c   1.000
_cell.angle_alpha   90.00
_cell.angle_beta   90.00
_cell.angle_gamma   90.00
#
_symmetry.space_group_name_H-M   'P 1'
#
loop_
_entity.id
_entity.type
_entity.pdbx_description
1 polymer ?
#
loop_
_entity_poly.entity_id
_entity_poly.type
_entity_poly.pdbx_seq_one_letter_code
_entity_poly.pdbx_strand_id
1 'polypeptide(L)'
;VFKRMETARSAISFAKRINPAAMQAIKTPVLADSYPLQPRITEGYEPFFTGLLGFCADATIDEALAARIKTYVQGWLATHPLDAFDRFSDESYLRTYLGRCPRTHWEAIVMSWKAGNRTSIHAHPQFAGYYFADGEFQVEIFEQAGPTALKLANVVRVNGQEGFAAIGHPGRFDNHIHRITCLSATAHSLHVYSDDALRGMTFVRNDSE
;
A
#
# COMPACT_ATOMS: atom_id res chain seq x y z
N VAL A 1 42.30 24.35 -5.89
CA VAL A 1 41.94 23.62 -7.12
C VAL A 1 40.87 22.59 -6.72
N PHE A 2 39.59 22.93 -6.84
CA PHE A 2 38.47 22.02 -6.55
C PHE A 2 38.03 21.35 -7.86
N LYS A 3 38.16 20.04 -7.93
CA LYS A 3 37.60 19.19 -8.99
C LYS A 3 36.14 18.90 -8.69
N ARG A 4 35.22 19.40 -9.52
CA ARG A 4 33.82 19.00 -9.58
C ARG A 4 33.73 17.53 -10.03
N MET A 5 33.06 16.71 -9.25
CA MET A 5 32.60 15.37 -9.69
C MET A 5 31.22 15.56 -10.34
N GLU A 6 31.14 15.34 -11.62
CA GLU A 6 29.87 15.19 -12.35
C GLU A 6 29.27 13.82 -12.07
N THR A 7 28.07 13.82 -11.53
CA THR A 7 27.26 12.61 -11.38
C THR A 7 26.59 12.28 -12.71
N ALA A 8 26.97 11.16 -13.29
CA ALA A 8 26.36 10.63 -14.50
C ALA A 8 24.89 10.22 -14.24
N ARG A 9 23.95 10.92 -14.88
CA ARG A 9 22.55 10.50 -15.01
C ARG A 9 22.48 9.43 -16.10
N SER A 10 22.26 8.18 -15.69
CA SER A 10 21.88 7.12 -16.62
C SER A 10 20.40 7.24 -16.94
N ALA A 11 20.10 7.78 -18.12
CA ALA A 11 18.75 7.78 -18.68
C ALA A 11 18.52 6.44 -19.38
N ILE A 12 17.72 5.56 -18.79
CA ILE A 12 17.20 4.39 -19.49
C ILE A 12 15.91 4.83 -20.19
N SER A 13 16.04 5.10 -21.49
CA SER A 13 14.92 5.33 -22.40
C SER A 13 14.40 3.99 -22.89
N PHE A 14 13.20 3.59 -22.39
CA PHE A 14 12.35 2.61 -23.04
C PHE A 14 10.92 3.13 -23.10
N ALA A 15 10.68 4.06 -24.04
CA ALA A 15 9.35 4.51 -24.35
C ALA A 15 8.67 3.52 -25.32
N LYS A 16 8.02 2.48 -24.80
CA LYS A 16 6.96 1.80 -25.54
C LYS A 16 5.69 2.64 -25.39
N ARG A 17 5.22 3.25 -26.46
CA ARG A 17 3.95 3.99 -26.50
C ARG A 17 2.83 2.99 -26.19
N ILE A 18 2.30 3.03 -24.97
CA ILE A 18 1.07 2.35 -24.57
C ILE A 18 -0.05 3.36 -24.81
N ASN A 19 -1.03 2.96 -25.61
CA ASN A 19 -2.25 3.74 -25.88
C ASN A 19 -2.97 4.01 -24.53
N PRO A 20 -3.26 5.25 -24.14
CA PRO A 20 -3.91 5.52 -22.86
C PRO A 20 -5.42 5.23 -23.01
N ALA A 21 -5.83 3.99 -22.68
CA ALA A 21 -7.23 3.69 -22.51
C ALA A 21 -7.79 4.56 -21.37
N ALA A 22 -8.86 5.30 -21.62
CA ALA A 22 -9.50 6.13 -20.61
C ALA A 22 -10.07 5.25 -19.50
N MET A 23 -9.73 5.56 -18.25
CA MET A 23 -10.21 4.85 -17.07
C MET A 23 -11.22 5.73 -16.34
N GLN A 24 -12.37 5.17 -16.00
CA GLN A 24 -13.39 5.89 -15.23
C GLN A 24 -13.27 5.57 -13.73
N ALA A 25 -13.33 6.61 -12.91
CA ALA A 25 -13.46 6.47 -11.47
C ALA A 25 -14.91 6.10 -11.14
N ILE A 26 -15.11 4.96 -10.50
CA ILE A 26 -16.40 4.59 -9.93
C ILE A 26 -16.30 4.79 -8.44
N LYS A 27 -17.08 5.75 -7.90
CA LYS A 27 -17.39 5.75 -6.47
C LYS A 27 -18.34 4.59 -6.22
N THR A 28 -17.83 3.40 -5.98
CA THR A 28 -18.64 2.36 -5.37
C THR A 28 -18.80 2.78 -3.90
N PRO A 29 -20.02 3.02 -3.40
CA PRO A 29 -20.23 3.12 -1.97
C PRO A 29 -19.86 1.75 -1.41
N VAL A 30 -18.68 1.63 -0.85
CA VAL A 30 -18.37 0.52 0.04
C VAL A 30 -19.37 0.68 1.16
N LEU A 31 -20.24 -0.33 1.34
CA LEU A 31 -21.18 -0.40 2.44
C LEU A 31 -20.39 -0.29 3.76
N ALA A 32 -20.21 0.94 4.22
CA ALA A 32 -19.47 1.28 5.44
C ALA A 32 -20.11 0.65 6.70
N ASP A 33 -21.34 0.15 6.58
CA ASP A 33 -22.15 -0.29 7.71
C ASP A 33 -22.03 -1.78 8.03
N SER A 34 -21.26 -2.57 7.30
CA SER A 34 -21.24 -4.03 7.49
C SER A 34 -20.04 -4.60 8.25
N TYR A 35 -19.06 -3.77 8.62
CA TYR A 35 -17.93 -4.23 9.42
C TYR A 35 -18.00 -3.62 10.83
N PRO A 36 -18.28 -4.44 11.86
CA PRO A 36 -18.20 -3.94 13.22
C PRO A 36 -16.80 -3.41 13.48
N LEU A 37 -16.70 -2.15 13.93
CA LEU A 37 -15.48 -1.46 14.40
C LEU A 37 -14.97 -2.12 15.70
N GLN A 38 -14.76 -3.43 15.68
CA GLN A 38 -14.14 -4.12 16.81
C GLN A 38 -12.63 -4.05 16.65
N PRO A 39 -11.88 -3.71 17.70
CA PRO A 39 -10.44 -3.79 17.68
C PRO A 39 -10.06 -5.25 17.44
N ARG A 40 -9.66 -5.59 16.22
CA ARG A 40 -9.11 -6.91 15.92
C ARG A 40 -7.62 -6.80 16.05
N ILE A 41 -7.10 -7.30 17.15
CA ILE A 41 -5.67 -7.51 17.32
C ILE A 41 -5.44 -9.00 17.09
N THR A 42 -4.57 -9.35 16.16
CA THR A 42 -4.16 -10.74 15.95
C THR A 42 -3.26 -11.15 17.12
N GLU A 43 -3.55 -12.28 17.73
CA GLU A 43 -2.79 -12.83 18.84
C GLU A 43 -1.29 -12.88 18.54
N GLY A 44 -0.46 -12.41 19.48
CA GLY A 44 0.99 -12.28 19.32
C GLY A 44 1.48 -11.00 18.63
N TYR A 45 0.57 -10.19 18.06
CA TYR A 45 0.93 -8.93 17.39
C TYR A 45 0.52 -7.67 18.17
N GLU A 46 0.01 -7.83 19.39
CA GLU A 46 -0.33 -6.72 20.29
C GLU A 46 0.85 -5.78 20.56
N PRO A 47 2.08 -6.29 20.81
CA PRO A 47 3.23 -5.41 21.04
C PRO A 47 3.57 -4.58 19.81
N PHE A 48 3.47 -5.17 18.61
CA PHE A 48 3.68 -4.44 17.35
C PHE A 48 2.69 -3.29 17.19
N PHE A 49 1.39 -3.60 17.30
CA PHE A 49 0.36 -2.59 17.04
C PHE A 49 0.33 -1.52 18.15
N THR A 50 0.55 -1.90 19.41
CA THR A 50 0.66 -0.96 20.52
C THR A 50 1.85 -0.03 20.35
N GLY A 51 3.02 -0.57 19.96
CA GLY A 51 4.20 0.23 19.67
C GLY A 51 4.00 1.20 18.51
N LEU A 52 3.34 0.75 17.42
CA LEU A 52 2.97 1.61 16.30
C LEU A 52 2.09 2.78 16.77
N LEU A 53 1.01 2.50 17.50
CA LEU A 53 0.12 3.53 18.04
C LEU A 53 0.83 4.49 18.99
N GLY A 54 1.81 4.03 19.74
CA GLY A 54 2.57 4.85 20.69
C GLY A 54 3.28 6.04 20.07
N PHE A 55 3.47 6.05 18.75
CA PHE A 55 4.09 7.19 18.08
C PHE A 55 3.31 7.74 16.88
N CYS A 56 2.28 7.07 16.40
CA CYS A 56 1.50 7.58 15.26
C CYS A 56 0.13 8.14 15.65
N ALA A 57 -0.45 7.73 16.79
CA ALA A 57 -1.84 8.00 17.13
C ALA A 57 -2.19 9.49 17.22
N ASP A 58 -1.28 10.31 17.75
CA ASP A 58 -1.49 11.75 17.96
C ASP A 58 -0.43 12.60 17.21
N ALA A 59 0.29 11.99 16.25
CA ALA A 59 1.34 12.66 15.49
C ALA A 59 0.77 13.38 14.26
N THR A 60 1.47 14.42 13.84
CA THR A 60 1.27 15.01 12.52
C THR A 60 1.75 14.02 11.46
N ILE A 61 0.92 13.80 10.44
CA ILE A 61 1.27 12.91 9.32
C ILE A 61 2.14 13.69 8.33
N ASP A 62 3.44 13.42 8.39
CA ASP A 62 4.48 14.02 7.56
C ASP A 62 5.58 13.01 7.20
N GLU A 63 6.57 13.43 6.45
CA GLU A 63 7.70 12.60 6.02
C GLU A 63 8.52 12.05 7.20
N ALA A 64 8.62 12.79 8.31
CA ALA A 64 9.33 12.32 9.50
C ALA A 64 8.60 11.15 10.17
N LEU A 65 7.26 11.24 10.27
CA LEU A 65 6.44 10.14 10.74
C LEU A 65 6.52 8.94 9.78
N ALA A 66 6.47 9.16 8.46
CA ALA A 66 6.60 8.11 7.46
C ALA A 66 7.92 7.34 7.60
N ALA A 67 9.03 8.06 7.74
CA ALA A 67 10.34 7.45 7.96
C ALA A 67 10.40 6.65 9.27
N ARG A 68 9.78 7.16 10.34
CA ARG A 68 9.71 6.48 11.64
C ARG A 68 8.88 5.20 11.57
N ILE A 69 7.72 5.24 10.92
CA ILE A 69 6.88 4.04 10.70
C ILE A 69 7.66 3.01 9.88
N LYS A 70 8.30 3.42 8.79
CA LYS A 70 9.12 2.55 7.95
C LYS A 70 10.19 1.84 8.77
N THR A 71 10.98 2.57 9.54
CA THR A 71 12.05 2.01 10.38
C THR A 71 11.49 1.00 11.39
N TYR A 72 10.37 1.34 12.02
CA TYR A 72 9.71 0.48 13.00
C TYR A 72 9.21 -0.83 12.37
N VAL A 73 8.49 -0.74 11.25
CA VAL A 73 7.93 -1.92 10.57
C VAL A 73 9.03 -2.81 10.01
N GLN A 74 10.05 -2.24 9.36
CA GLN A 74 11.17 -3.02 8.82
C GLN A 74 11.98 -3.69 9.95
N GLY A 75 12.21 -2.99 11.07
CA GLY A 75 12.84 -3.58 12.25
C GLY A 75 12.04 -4.74 12.84
N TRP A 76 10.72 -4.63 12.87
CA TRP A 76 9.84 -5.72 13.30
C TRP A 76 9.93 -6.92 12.35
N LEU A 77 9.76 -6.71 11.05
CA LEU A 77 9.79 -7.76 10.03
C LEU A 77 11.14 -8.50 9.98
N ALA A 78 12.24 -7.83 10.30
CA ALA A 78 13.57 -8.46 10.35
C ALA A 78 13.69 -9.55 11.43
N THR A 79 12.82 -9.54 12.44
CA THR A 79 12.85 -10.49 13.56
C THR A 79 11.56 -11.31 13.71
N HIS A 80 10.51 -10.96 12.96
CA HIS A 80 9.20 -11.60 13.00
C HIS A 80 8.76 -11.88 11.56
N PRO A 81 9.22 -13.00 10.95
CA PRO A 81 8.75 -13.41 9.63
C PRO A 81 7.25 -13.67 9.65
N LEU A 82 6.61 -13.53 8.49
CA LEU A 82 5.15 -13.59 8.36
C LEU A 82 4.63 -14.99 8.00
N ASP A 83 5.41 -16.05 8.17
CA ASP A 83 5.04 -17.45 7.96
C ASP A 83 3.83 -17.92 8.79
N ALA A 84 3.55 -17.29 9.94
CA ALA A 84 2.30 -17.48 10.68
C ALA A 84 1.03 -17.13 9.84
N PHE A 85 1.20 -16.39 8.75
CA PHE A 85 0.14 -16.00 7.82
C PHE A 85 0.14 -16.81 6.53
N ASP A 86 0.82 -17.95 6.48
CA ASP A 86 0.91 -18.87 5.33
C ASP A 86 -0.43 -19.51 4.98
N ARG A 87 -1.41 -18.67 4.67
CA ARG A 87 -2.70 -19.03 4.11
C ARG A 87 -2.89 -18.26 2.82
N PHE A 88 -3.12 -18.97 1.74
CA PHE A 88 -3.18 -18.40 0.40
C PHE A 88 -4.44 -18.82 -0.33
N SER A 89 -4.89 -18.00 -1.28
CA SER A 89 -6.05 -18.26 -2.13
C SER A 89 -5.68 -18.04 -3.60
N ASP A 90 -6.19 -18.89 -4.48
CA ASP A 90 -6.04 -18.74 -5.93
C ASP A 90 -6.94 -17.62 -6.49
N GLU A 91 -8.00 -17.25 -5.77
CA GLU A 91 -8.96 -16.26 -6.23
C GLU A 91 -8.49 -14.82 -5.96
N SER A 92 -7.88 -14.59 -4.79
CA SER A 92 -7.50 -13.25 -4.32
C SER A 92 -6.47 -13.34 -3.21
N TYR A 93 -5.75 -12.24 -2.95
CA TYR A 93 -4.95 -12.11 -1.74
C TYR A 93 -5.84 -12.13 -0.49
N LEU A 94 -5.28 -12.63 0.62
CA LEU A 94 -5.97 -12.65 1.92
C LEU A 94 -5.50 -11.48 2.78
N ARG A 95 -6.43 -10.87 3.51
CA ARG A 95 -6.17 -9.77 4.46
C ARG A 95 -6.34 -10.27 5.89
N THR A 96 -5.33 -10.07 6.73
CA THR A 96 -5.39 -10.36 8.16
C THR A 96 -5.06 -9.09 8.95
N TYR A 97 -6.01 -8.60 9.73
CA TYR A 97 -5.80 -7.42 10.55
C TYR A 97 -4.89 -7.74 11.74
N LEU A 98 -3.78 -7.02 11.87
CA LEU A 98 -2.95 -7.05 13.08
C LEU A 98 -3.55 -6.18 14.18
N GLY A 99 -4.18 -5.09 13.80
CA GLY A 99 -4.91 -4.23 14.71
C GLY A 99 -5.59 -3.08 13.99
N ARG A 100 -6.61 -2.53 14.65
CA ARG A 100 -7.29 -1.30 14.27
C ARG A 100 -7.66 -0.54 15.53
N CYS A 101 -7.24 0.72 15.62
CA CYS A 101 -7.55 1.58 16.74
C CYS A 101 -8.95 2.21 16.57
N PRO A 102 -9.90 1.97 17.47
CA PRO A 102 -11.25 2.54 17.34
C PRO A 102 -11.28 4.07 17.53
N ARG A 103 -10.27 4.65 18.20
CA ARG A 103 -10.20 6.09 18.48
C ARG A 103 -9.53 6.86 17.35
N THR A 104 -8.43 6.36 16.82
CA THR A 104 -7.59 7.09 15.84
C THR A 104 -7.74 6.56 14.43
N HIS A 105 -8.41 5.42 14.27
CA HIS A 105 -8.63 4.66 13.04
C HIS A 105 -7.37 4.08 12.39
N TRP A 106 -6.18 4.33 12.93
CA TRP A 106 -4.98 3.67 12.44
C TRP A 106 -5.16 2.15 12.41
N GLU A 107 -4.71 1.54 11.35
CA GLU A 107 -4.77 0.09 11.17
C GLU A 107 -3.48 -0.48 10.58
N ALA A 108 -3.20 -1.74 10.92
CA ALA A 108 -2.13 -2.52 10.33
C ALA A 108 -2.69 -3.86 9.83
N ILE A 109 -2.27 -4.28 8.64
CA ILE A 109 -2.82 -5.44 7.93
C ILE A 109 -1.66 -6.23 7.33
N VAL A 110 -1.64 -7.55 7.53
CA VAL A 110 -0.83 -8.45 6.72
C VAL A 110 -1.65 -8.93 5.53
N MET A 111 -1.02 -8.92 4.37
CA MET A 111 -1.60 -9.50 3.15
C MET A 111 -0.76 -10.71 2.73
N SER A 112 -1.43 -11.84 2.50
CA SER A 112 -0.84 -13.07 1.99
C SER A 112 -1.24 -13.26 0.53
N TRP A 113 -0.27 -13.43 -0.35
CA TRP A 113 -0.42 -13.38 -1.79
C TRP A 113 0.01 -14.69 -2.46
N LYS A 114 -0.65 -15.03 -3.55
CA LYS A 114 -0.23 -16.05 -4.50
C LYS A 114 0.12 -15.43 -5.84
N ALA A 115 0.90 -16.11 -6.64
CA ALA A 115 1.26 -15.67 -8.00
C ALA A 115 0.01 -15.26 -8.80
N GLY A 116 0.04 -14.05 -9.36
CA GLY A 116 -1.08 -13.48 -10.11
C GLY A 116 -2.17 -12.81 -9.27
N ASN A 117 -2.21 -12.99 -7.94
CA ASN A 117 -3.10 -12.20 -7.11
C ASN A 117 -2.81 -10.71 -7.31
N ARG A 118 -3.86 -9.91 -7.46
CA ARG A 118 -3.74 -8.48 -7.68
C ARG A 118 -4.85 -7.71 -7.00
N THR A 119 -4.57 -6.46 -6.63
CA THR A 119 -5.61 -5.54 -6.16
C THR A 119 -6.41 -4.98 -7.33
N SER A 120 -7.58 -4.42 -7.05
CA SER A 120 -8.17 -3.41 -7.93
C SER A 120 -7.23 -2.21 -8.07
N ILE A 121 -7.48 -1.31 -9.01
CA ILE A 121 -6.85 0.02 -8.96
C ILE A 121 -7.61 0.80 -7.90
N HIS A 122 -6.89 1.29 -6.89
CA HIS A 122 -7.51 1.93 -5.73
C HIS A 122 -6.58 2.96 -5.10
N ALA A 123 -7.16 3.78 -4.26
CA ALA A 123 -6.51 4.82 -3.48
C ALA A 123 -6.63 4.55 -1.98
N HIS A 124 -6.07 5.42 -1.17
CA HIS A 124 -5.91 5.23 0.27
C HIS A 124 -6.22 6.48 1.08
N PRO A 125 -6.33 6.36 2.44
CA PRO A 125 -6.38 7.49 3.33
C PRO A 125 -5.08 8.32 3.30
N GLN A 126 -5.01 9.34 4.14
CA GLN A 126 -3.92 10.31 4.16
C GLN A 126 -2.54 9.66 4.26
N PHE A 127 -2.34 8.68 5.14
CA PHE A 127 -1.12 7.88 5.19
C PHE A 127 -1.39 6.47 4.68
N ALA A 128 -0.51 5.99 3.81
CA ALA A 128 -0.49 4.62 3.33
C ALA A 128 0.95 4.12 3.25
N GLY A 129 1.29 3.15 4.09
CA GLY A 129 2.60 2.50 4.12
C GLY A 129 2.52 1.06 3.63
N TYR A 130 3.49 0.67 2.81
CA TYR A 130 3.57 -0.64 2.15
C TYR A 130 4.94 -1.23 2.42
N TYR A 131 5.00 -2.37 3.08
CA TYR A 131 6.24 -3.03 3.48
C TYR A 131 6.18 -4.49 3.03
N PHE A 132 6.98 -4.81 2.02
CA PHE A 132 7.03 -6.15 1.44
C PHE A 132 8.00 -6.99 2.26
N ALA A 133 7.47 -8.03 2.91
CA ALA A 133 8.27 -8.87 3.80
C ALA A 133 9.12 -9.87 3.00
N ASP A 134 8.52 -10.46 1.98
CA ASP A 134 9.14 -11.43 1.10
C ASP A 134 8.54 -11.38 -0.31
N GLY A 135 9.10 -12.15 -1.24
CA GLY A 135 8.61 -12.28 -2.61
C GLY A 135 8.92 -11.09 -3.51
N GLU A 136 8.29 -11.08 -4.68
CA GLU A 136 8.44 -10.04 -5.72
C GLU A 136 7.07 -9.54 -6.14
N PHE A 137 6.95 -8.23 -6.33
CA PHE A 137 5.71 -7.57 -6.70
C PHE A 137 5.91 -6.57 -7.83
N GLN A 138 4.86 -6.35 -8.60
CA GLN A 138 4.74 -5.21 -9.50
C GLN A 138 3.74 -4.22 -8.92
N VAL A 139 4.13 -2.95 -8.82
CA VAL A 139 3.28 -1.85 -8.40
C VAL A 139 3.09 -0.90 -9.58
N GLU A 140 1.86 -0.79 -10.04
CA GLU A 140 1.46 0.17 -11.08
C GLU A 140 0.89 1.40 -10.38
N ILE A 141 1.49 2.55 -10.64
CA ILE A 141 1.12 3.85 -10.04
C ILE A 141 0.38 4.66 -11.08
N PHE A 142 -0.75 5.25 -10.69
CA PHE A 142 -1.60 6.02 -11.58
C PHE A 142 -1.73 7.45 -11.09
N GLU A 143 -1.88 8.36 -12.04
CA GLU A 143 -2.21 9.77 -11.84
C GLU A 143 -3.60 10.09 -12.37
N GLN A 144 -4.29 10.98 -11.70
CA GLN A 144 -5.59 11.46 -12.14
C GLN A 144 -5.39 12.41 -13.33
N ALA A 145 -5.91 12.04 -14.49
CA ALA A 145 -5.80 12.80 -15.74
C ALA A 145 -7.08 13.61 -16.07
N GLY A 146 -8.05 13.58 -15.15
CA GLY A 146 -9.33 14.27 -15.27
C GLY A 146 -10.28 13.81 -14.17
N PRO A 147 -11.54 14.27 -14.14
CA PRO A 147 -12.48 13.91 -13.07
C PRO A 147 -12.72 12.40 -12.92
N THR A 148 -12.62 11.66 -14.00
CA THR A 148 -12.88 10.21 -14.07
C THR A 148 -11.79 9.43 -14.79
N ALA A 149 -10.74 10.07 -15.29
CA ALA A 149 -9.68 9.44 -16.09
C ALA A 149 -8.42 9.22 -15.27
N LEU A 150 -7.82 8.05 -15.43
CA LEU A 150 -6.50 7.72 -14.89
C LEU A 150 -5.51 7.49 -16.02
N LYS A 151 -4.26 7.89 -15.75
CA LYS A 151 -3.11 7.62 -16.59
C LYS A 151 -2.10 6.79 -15.79
N LEU A 152 -1.59 5.72 -16.39
CA LEU A 152 -0.46 4.98 -15.82
C LEU A 152 0.77 5.91 -15.81
N ALA A 153 1.24 6.25 -14.63
CA ALA A 153 2.38 7.15 -14.41
C ALA A 153 3.70 6.37 -14.31
N ASN A 154 3.66 5.23 -13.59
CA ASN A 154 4.88 4.45 -13.37
C ASN A 154 4.54 2.98 -13.12
N VAL A 155 5.53 2.11 -13.35
CA VAL A 155 5.51 0.70 -12.98
C VAL A 155 6.82 0.38 -12.27
N VAL A 156 6.72 -0.09 -11.04
CA VAL A 156 7.88 -0.40 -10.20
C VAL A 156 7.84 -1.88 -9.85
N ARG A 157 9.00 -2.54 -9.88
CA ARG A 157 9.19 -3.85 -9.24
C ARG A 157 9.74 -3.63 -7.85
N VAL A 158 9.20 -4.37 -6.90
CA VAL A 158 9.56 -4.31 -5.48
C VAL A 158 9.83 -5.72 -5.00
N ASN A 159 10.93 -5.89 -4.30
CA ASN A 159 11.32 -7.17 -3.71
C ASN A 159 11.03 -7.18 -2.20
N GLY A 160 11.06 -8.36 -1.59
CA GLY A 160 11.00 -8.51 -0.14
C GLY A 160 12.04 -7.64 0.57
N GLN A 161 11.70 -7.18 1.78
CA GLN A 161 12.44 -6.24 2.63
C GLN A 161 12.42 -4.77 2.15
N GLU A 162 11.78 -4.48 1.03
CA GLU A 162 11.56 -3.11 0.59
C GLU A 162 10.26 -2.54 1.17
N GLY A 163 10.19 -1.21 1.21
CA GLY A 163 8.97 -0.53 1.67
C GLY A 163 8.99 0.95 1.35
N PHE A 164 7.81 1.48 1.13
CA PHE A 164 7.58 2.90 0.89
C PHE A 164 6.29 3.35 1.54
N ALA A 165 6.11 4.65 1.65
CA ALA A 165 4.88 5.26 2.11
C ALA A 165 4.46 6.40 1.17
N ALA A 166 3.18 6.71 1.18
CA ALA A 166 2.62 7.85 0.50
C ALA A 166 1.80 8.69 1.48
N ILE A 167 1.92 10.01 1.37
CA ILE A 167 1.21 10.97 2.19
C ILE A 167 0.30 11.80 1.29
N GLY A 168 -0.99 11.79 1.58
CA GLY A 168 -2.02 12.56 0.91
C GLY A 168 -2.60 13.67 1.80
N HIS A 169 -3.77 14.12 1.46
CA HIS A 169 -4.46 15.19 2.17
C HIS A 169 -5.37 14.65 3.28
N PRO A 170 -5.48 15.35 4.43
CA PRO A 170 -6.39 14.97 5.51
C PRO A 170 -7.84 14.82 5.04
N GLY A 171 -8.52 13.79 5.54
CA GLY A 171 -9.93 13.54 5.24
C GLY A 171 -10.24 13.10 3.80
N ARG A 172 -9.22 12.95 2.95
CA ARG A 172 -9.35 12.43 1.59
C ARG A 172 -8.90 10.97 1.54
N PHE A 173 -9.55 10.22 0.63
CA PHE A 173 -9.27 8.80 0.40
C PHE A 173 -8.85 8.55 -1.05
N ASP A 174 -8.10 9.49 -1.61
CA ASP A 174 -7.60 9.50 -2.99
C ASP A 174 -6.06 9.46 -3.06
N ASN A 175 -5.39 9.17 -1.94
CA ASN A 175 -3.94 9.11 -1.87
C ASN A 175 -3.40 7.89 -2.61
N HIS A 176 -2.32 8.08 -3.38
CA HIS A 176 -1.51 7.02 -3.99
C HIS A 176 -2.32 5.98 -4.77
N ILE A 177 -2.92 6.41 -5.89
CA ILE A 177 -3.70 5.51 -6.75
C ILE A 177 -2.77 4.46 -7.37
N HIS A 178 -2.99 3.19 -7.05
CA HIS A 178 -2.15 2.12 -7.55
C HIS A 178 -2.86 0.77 -7.70
N ARG A 179 -2.14 -0.19 -8.26
CA ARG A 179 -2.45 -1.61 -8.27
C ARG A 179 -1.19 -2.41 -7.93
N ILE A 180 -1.31 -3.37 -7.03
CA ILE A 180 -0.23 -4.31 -6.70
C ILE A 180 -0.57 -5.66 -7.32
N THR A 181 0.44 -6.31 -7.92
CA THR A 181 0.36 -7.69 -8.43
C THR A 181 1.51 -8.49 -7.84
N CYS A 182 1.22 -9.66 -7.28
CA CYS A 182 2.23 -10.60 -6.80
C CYS A 182 2.83 -11.37 -7.99
N LEU A 183 4.17 -11.42 -8.06
CA LEU A 183 4.91 -12.12 -9.11
C LEU A 183 5.52 -13.45 -8.64
N SER A 184 5.75 -13.60 -7.33
CA SER A 184 6.27 -14.83 -6.72
C SER A 184 5.18 -15.87 -6.51
N ALA A 185 5.58 -17.15 -6.35
CA ALA A 185 4.64 -18.24 -6.05
C ALA A 185 3.77 -17.93 -4.83
N THR A 186 4.39 -17.45 -3.76
CA THR A 186 3.75 -16.86 -2.58
C THR A 186 4.53 -15.65 -2.12
N ALA A 187 3.88 -14.75 -1.38
CA ALA A 187 4.51 -13.57 -0.80
C ALA A 187 3.67 -12.99 0.34
N HIS A 188 4.32 -12.17 1.17
CA HIS A 188 3.67 -11.40 2.23
C HIS A 188 4.03 -9.92 2.17
N SER A 189 3.06 -9.10 2.54
CA SER A 189 3.28 -7.68 2.77
C SER A 189 2.54 -7.20 4.01
N LEU A 190 3.13 -6.24 4.73
CA LEU A 190 2.52 -5.56 5.86
C LEU A 190 2.16 -4.13 5.43
N HIS A 191 0.94 -3.74 5.68
CA HIS A 191 0.42 -2.43 5.32
C HIS A 191 -0.02 -1.66 6.56
N VAL A 192 0.25 -0.37 6.59
CA VAL A 192 -0.16 0.55 7.67
C VAL A 192 -0.93 1.71 7.07
N TYR A 193 -2.10 2.01 7.63
CA TYR A 193 -2.95 3.10 7.16
C TYR A 193 -3.42 3.98 8.31
N SER A 194 -3.58 5.29 8.05
CA SER A 194 -4.07 6.26 9.06
C SER A 194 -5.58 6.23 9.25
N ASP A 195 -6.30 5.49 8.44
CA ASP A 195 -7.76 5.28 8.51
C ASP A 195 -8.12 3.99 7.75
N ASP A 196 -9.39 3.66 7.70
CA ASP A 196 -9.92 2.49 6.99
C ASP A 196 -9.53 2.49 5.50
N ALA A 197 -8.63 1.60 5.13
CA ALA A 197 -8.19 1.47 3.75
C ALA A 197 -9.31 1.07 2.79
N LEU A 198 -10.39 0.43 3.28
CA LEU A 198 -11.55 0.06 2.45
C LEU A 198 -12.38 1.27 2.00
N ARG A 199 -12.18 2.44 2.60
CA ARG A 199 -12.79 3.70 2.16
C ARG A 199 -12.08 4.35 0.99
N GLY A 200 -10.91 3.83 0.61
CA GLY A 200 -10.17 4.29 -0.56
C GLY A 200 -11.01 4.24 -1.84
N MET A 201 -10.85 5.23 -2.71
CA MET A 201 -11.52 5.25 -4.02
C MET A 201 -11.07 4.04 -4.84
N THR A 202 -12.00 3.38 -5.53
CA THR A 202 -11.70 2.31 -6.49
C THR A 202 -11.99 2.76 -7.90
N PHE A 203 -11.23 2.22 -8.85
CA PHE A 203 -11.31 2.60 -10.25
C PHE A 203 -11.45 1.35 -11.12
N VAL A 204 -12.30 1.42 -12.12
CA VAL A 204 -12.49 0.35 -13.11
C VAL A 204 -11.86 0.78 -14.43
N ARG A 205 -11.08 -0.13 -15.02
CA ARG A 205 -10.61 0.06 -16.38
C ARG A 205 -11.75 -0.24 -17.34
N ASN A 206 -12.13 0.73 -18.16
CA ASN A 206 -13.00 0.45 -19.30
C ASN A 206 -12.15 -0.20 -20.40
N ASP A 207 -12.23 -1.52 -20.51
CA ASP A 207 -11.60 -2.30 -21.60
C ASP A 207 -12.44 -2.21 -22.91
N SER A 208 -13.21 -1.12 -23.08
CA SER A 208 -13.98 -0.87 -24.30
C SER A 208 -13.16 0.03 -25.22
N GLU A 209 -12.23 -0.59 -25.98
CA GLU A 209 -11.82 -0.25 -27.35
C GLU A 209 -10.73 -1.20 -27.85
#